data_7cbed6a935e47a32d434785dbb5bc282
#
_entry.id   7cbed6a935e47a32d434785dbb5bc282
#
_cell.length_a   1.000
_cell.length_b   1.000
_cell.length_c   1.000
_cell.angle_alpha   90.00
_cell.angle_beta   90.00
_cell.angle_gamma   90.00
#
_symmetry.space_group_name_H-M   'P 1'
#
loop_
_entity.id
_entity.type
_entity.pdbx_description
1 polymer ?
#
loop_
_entity_poly.entity_id
_entity_poly.type
_entity_poly.pdbx_seq_one_letter_code
_entity_poly.pdbx_strand_id
1 'polypeptide(L)'
;LSVAAYEGANPLLKHGFVKASPDKRHFEHADSTPFLWLGDTWWKCLCKRMTWEGFQELTADRKAKGFSVIQIVCGPYPDEGFFKPSWENEGGQPYLAKDLSVVNPKYFEYADRRLTHLVDSGLVPAIVGAWGRGDCNSMGAFGPVSLKRHWRYVIARYGAYPVIWILAGEIADETKWGKGPWAEIAEYVREIDPYKHPLSCHTGQGRRGAEGDLCVIDYDMVGGNHDERLAIAKETLALLTAACAKKPAMPVLVGETCYEGHMQQGFGDVQRHVFWMNMLSGAAGHTYGAAGIWHAGVEGDHGNWGAWGGQPYDWTTWKQGMNYPGSTQLGIGKKLLEQYPWWRFEPHPEWAEKDCFASGIPGEVRFVYLPRRNIYNWNGPRVNDLEPDVDWHVYYFDPATGRKFDQGVIKATATTGDKDARPVSFKKNVPSPQDWVLVLEKVGK
;
A
#
# COMPACT_ATOMS: atom_id res chain seq x y z
N LEU A 1 31.94 -7.26 20.19
CA LEU A 1 31.00 -8.02 19.37
C LEU A 1 31.28 -7.69 17.90
N SER A 2 31.72 -8.69 17.12
CA SER A 2 31.78 -8.57 15.65
C SER A 2 30.49 -9.12 15.08
N VAL A 3 29.83 -8.33 14.23
CA VAL A 3 28.67 -8.77 13.47
C VAL A 3 29.16 -9.23 12.10
N ALA A 4 28.90 -10.50 11.76
CA ALA A 4 29.17 -11.01 10.42
C ALA A 4 28.18 -10.42 9.42
N ALA A 5 28.64 -10.19 8.17
CA ALA A 5 27.72 -9.83 7.09
C ALA A 5 26.70 -10.95 6.86
N TYR A 6 25.45 -10.56 6.58
CA TYR A 6 24.44 -11.55 6.23
C TYR A 6 24.62 -12.00 4.78
N GLU A 7 24.84 -13.31 4.59
CA GLU A 7 25.05 -13.93 3.28
C GLU A 7 23.80 -14.63 2.71
N GLY A 8 22.68 -14.59 3.44
CA GLY A 8 21.42 -15.22 3.02
C GLY A 8 20.69 -14.44 1.93
N ALA A 9 19.60 -15.03 1.43
CA ALA A 9 18.77 -14.47 0.35
C ALA A 9 17.63 -13.56 0.81
N ASN A 10 17.42 -13.41 2.13
CA ASN A 10 16.35 -12.54 2.64
C ASN A 10 16.71 -11.07 2.43
N PRO A 11 15.97 -10.32 1.58
CA PRO A 11 16.31 -8.93 1.26
C PRO A 11 16.26 -8.01 2.47
N LEU A 12 15.39 -8.27 3.46
CA LEU A 12 15.23 -7.45 4.66
C LEU A 12 16.48 -7.51 5.56
N LEU A 13 17.15 -8.65 5.58
CA LEU A 13 18.39 -8.85 6.34
C LEU A 13 19.62 -8.44 5.52
N LYS A 14 19.55 -8.57 4.19
CA LYS A 14 20.64 -8.22 3.29
C LYS A 14 20.80 -6.71 3.13
N HIS A 15 19.70 -6.00 2.91
CA HIS A 15 19.68 -4.57 2.61
C HIS A 15 19.38 -3.70 3.82
N GLY A 16 18.94 -4.32 4.93
CA GLY A 16 18.57 -3.66 6.18
C GLY A 16 17.16 -3.07 6.18
N PHE A 17 16.84 -2.36 7.24
CA PHE A 17 15.48 -1.85 7.49
C PHE A 17 15.05 -0.85 6.42
N VAL A 18 13.73 -0.83 6.17
CA VAL A 18 13.12 0.14 5.25
C VAL A 18 13.06 1.53 5.92
N LYS A 19 13.30 2.55 5.15
CA LYS A 19 13.21 3.97 5.55
C LYS A 19 12.64 4.81 4.41
N ALA A 20 12.21 6.03 4.70
CA ALA A 20 11.92 7.01 3.67
C ALA A 20 13.22 7.43 2.96
N SER A 21 13.19 7.54 1.65
CA SER A 21 14.33 8.03 0.83
C SER A 21 14.73 9.45 1.20
N PRO A 22 15.98 9.87 0.94
CA PRO A 22 16.42 11.24 1.20
C PRO A 22 15.62 12.31 0.46
N ASP A 23 15.16 12.01 -0.76
CA ASP A 23 14.33 12.90 -1.57
C ASP A 23 12.85 12.93 -1.14
N LYS A 24 12.47 12.06 -0.17
CA LYS A 24 11.12 11.97 0.38
C LYS A 24 10.02 11.56 -0.62
N ARG A 25 10.38 10.82 -1.64
CA ARG A 25 9.45 10.41 -2.70
C ARG A 25 9.12 8.92 -2.71
N HIS A 26 9.99 8.08 -2.17
CA HIS A 26 9.87 6.63 -2.15
C HIS A 26 10.41 6.04 -0.85
N PHE A 27 10.36 4.73 -0.75
CA PHE A 27 11.03 3.98 0.32
C PHE A 27 12.29 3.33 -0.22
N GLU A 28 13.28 3.18 0.65
CA GLU A 28 14.51 2.46 0.38
C GLU A 28 14.95 1.66 1.60
N HIS A 29 15.79 0.67 1.40
CA HIS A 29 16.49 -0.01 2.48
C HIS A 29 17.59 0.84 3.10
N ALA A 30 18.16 0.39 4.23
CA ALA A 30 19.24 1.10 4.91
C ALA A 30 20.45 1.35 4.03
N ASP A 31 20.75 0.45 3.08
CA ASP A 31 21.83 0.57 2.09
C ASP A 31 21.46 1.37 0.83
N SER A 32 20.30 2.02 0.84
CA SER A 32 19.73 2.80 -0.27
C SER A 32 19.24 1.98 -1.47
N THR A 33 19.11 0.67 -1.34
CA THR A 33 18.41 -0.15 -2.35
C THR A 33 16.93 0.26 -2.35
N PRO A 34 16.36 0.67 -3.51
CA PRO A 34 14.96 1.10 -3.59
C PRO A 34 14.00 -0.02 -3.16
N PHE A 35 12.97 0.36 -2.39
CA PHE A 35 11.96 -0.55 -1.87
C PHE A 35 10.58 -0.18 -2.40
N LEU A 36 10.05 -0.97 -3.34
CA LEU A 36 8.71 -0.77 -3.88
C LEU A 36 7.67 -1.42 -2.96
N TRP A 37 6.88 -0.59 -2.30
CA TRP A 37 5.81 -1.02 -1.41
C TRP A 37 4.63 -1.54 -2.24
N LEU A 38 4.41 -2.86 -2.21
CA LEU A 38 3.13 -3.49 -2.54
C LEU A 38 2.68 -4.22 -1.29
N GLY A 39 1.71 -3.65 -0.59
CA GLY A 39 1.20 -4.17 0.67
C GLY A 39 -0.08 -4.99 0.52
N ASP A 40 -0.38 -5.83 1.52
CA ASP A 40 -1.68 -6.47 1.72
C ASP A 40 -2.21 -6.19 3.12
N THR A 41 -3.53 -6.26 3.29
CA THR A 41 -4.23 -5.91 4.51
C THR A 41 -4.73 -7.15 5.24
N TRP A 42 -4.13 -7.43 6.41
CA TRP A 42 -4.41 -8.61 7.24
C TRP A 42 -4.79 -8.23 8.66
N TRP A 43 -5.81 -7.36 8.84
CA TRP A 43 -6.12 -6.80 10.15
C TRP A 43 -6.26 -7.84 11.26
N LYS A 44 -6.92 -8.99 10.98
CA LYS A 44 -7.24 -10.04 11.96
C LYS A 44 -6.37 -11.29 11.89
N CYS A 45 -5.27 -11.30 11.14
CA CYS A 45 -4.49 -12.52 10.94
C CYS A 45 -3.60 -12.93 12.13
N LEU A 46 -3.52 -12.12 13.21
CA LEU A 46 -2.96 -12.57 14.48
C LEU A 46 -3.98 -13.30 15.38
N CYS A 47 -5.27 -13.35 15.00
CA CYS A 47 -6.32 -14.04 15.73
C CYS A 47 -6.41 -15.52 15.31
N LYS A 48 -7.00 -16.36 16.18
CA LYS A 48 -7.14 -17.82 15.96
C LYS A 48 -7.98 -18.23 14.74
N ARG A 49 -8.75 -17.30 14.17
CA ARG A 49 -9.49 -17.51 12.90
C ARG A 49 -8.54 -17.80 11.74
N MET A 50 -7.38 -17.17 11.72
CA MET A 50 -6.30 -17.52 10.81
C MET A 50 -5.43 -18.59 11.47
N THR A 51 -5.62 -19.86 11.08
CA THR A 51 -4.80 -20.96 11.59
C THR A 51 -3.32 -20.76 11.22
N TRP A 52 -2.43 -21.44 11.91
CA TRP A 52 -1.01 -21.36 11.60
C TRP A 52 -0.71 -21.81 10.16
N GLU A 53 -1.28 -22.92 9.72
CA GLU A 53 -1.14 -23.45 8.37
C GLU A 53 -1.71 -22.49 7.32
N GLY A 54 -2.87 -21.88 7.62
CA GLY A 54 -3.48 -20.86 6.77
C GLY A 54 -2.62 -19.62 6.67
N PHE A 55 -2.00 -19.18 7.77
CA PHE A 55 -1.08 -18.05 7.77
C PHE A 55 0.16 -18.32 6.91
N GLN A 56 0.71 -19.52 6.96
CA GLN A 56 1.83 -19.94 6.10
C GLN A 56 1.43 -19.99 4.63
N GLU A 57 0.27 -20.57 4.31
CA GLU A 57 -0.28 -20.67 2.96
C GLU A 57 -0.46 -19.26 2.35
N LEU A 58 -1.11 -18.36 3.07
CA LEU A 58 -1.34 -16.99 2.62
C LEU A 58 -0.03 -16.19 2.48
N THR A 59 0.93 -16.39 3.39
CA THR A 59 2.27 -15.78 3.30
C THR A 59 3.00 -16.23 2.04
N ALA A 60 2.99 -17.52 1.75
CA ALA A 60 3.62 -18.09 0.55
C ALA A 60 2.98 -17.57 -0.74
N ASP A 61 1.65 -17.47 -0.78
CA ASP A 61 0.90 -16.90 -1.90
C ASP A 61 1.30 -15.44 -2.17
N ARG A 62 1.30 -14.60 -1.13
CA ARG A 62 1.64 -13.18 -1.27
C ARG A 62 3.09 -12.97 -1.69
N LYS A 63 4.02 -13.74 -1.13
CA LYS A 63 5.41 -13.73 -1.56
C LYS A 63 5.55 -14.09 -3.04
N ALA A 64 4.91 -15.16 -3.50
CA ALA A 64 4.94 -15.58 -4.90
C ALA A 64 4.37 -14.52 -5.86
N LYS A 65 3.34 -13.79 -5.43
CA LYS A 65 2.74 -12.68 -6.16
C LYS A 65 3.58 -11.39 -6.12
N GLY A 66 4.63 -11.31 -5.31
CA GLY A 66 5.56 -10.19 -5.25
C GLY A 66 5.18 -9.09 -4.26
N PHE A 67 4.31 -9.39 -3.30
CA PHE A 67 4.06 -8.48 -2.18
C PHE A 67 5.32 -8.26 -1.35
N SER A 68 5.45 -7.11 -0.73
CA SER A 68 6.60 -6.71 0.07
C SER A 68 6.26 -6.32 1.50
N VAL A 69 4.99 -5.97 1.78
CA VAL A 69 4.52 -5.50 3.09
C VAL A 69 3.22 -6.18 3.47
N ILE A 70 3.04 -6.46 4.75
CA ILE A 70 1.77 -6.93 5.32
C ILE A 70 1.34 -5.96 6.43
N GLN A 71 0.24 -5.25 6.23
CA GLN A 71 -0.40 -4.46 7.28
C GLN A 71 -1.17 -5.40 8.22
N ILE A 72 -0.81 -5.43 9.49
CA ILE A 72 -1.35 -6.37 10.46
C ILE A 72 -1.57 -5.69 11.82
N VAL A 73 -2.73 -5.90 12.44
CA VAL A 73 -3.03 -5.32 13.76
C VAL A 73 -2.43 -6.17 14.86
N CYS A 74 -1.72 -5.52 15.77
CA CYS A 74 -1.19 -6.12 16.98
C CYS A 74 -1.64 -5.30 18.20
N GLY A 75 -2.83 -5.59 18.70
CA GLY A 75 -3.42 -4.85 19.82
C GLY A 75 -4.94 -4.73 19.71
N PRO A 76 -5.52 -3.57 20.03
CA PRO A 76 -6.94 -3.29 19.80
C PRO A 76 -7.31 -3.38 18.32
N TYR A 77 -8.27 -4.26 18.01
CA TYR A 77 -8.67 -4.56 16.63
C TYR A 77 -9.77 -3.63 16.10
N PRO A 78 -9.86 -3.45 14.76
CA PRO A 78 -10.93 -2.68 14.13
C PRO A 78 -12.29 -3.38 14.16
N ASP A 79 -13.35 -2.60 13.90
CA ASP A 79 -14.70 -3.03 13.54
C ASP A 79 -15.45 -3.83 14.61
N GLU A 80 -14.99 -3.83 15.83
CA GLU A 80 -15.66 -4.49 16.94
C GLU A 80 -15.26 -3.90 18.29
N GLY A 81 -16.13 -4.07 19.27
CA GLY A 81 -15.84 -3.66 20.66
C GLY A 81 -14.69 -4.43 21.28
N PHE A 82 -14.13 -3.88 22.34
CA PHE A 82 -12.92 -4.39 23.00
C PHE A 82 -13.15 -5.72 23.72
N PHE A 83 -12.09 -6.53 23.78
CA PHE A 83 -12.03 -7.82 24.49
C PHE A 83 -13.08 -8.84 24.00
N LYS A 84 -13.43 -8.81 22.74
CA LYS A 84 -14.27 -9.83 22.13
C LYS A 84 -13.52 -11.16 21.95
N PRO A 85 -14.21 -12.32 21.93
CA PRO A 85 -13.55 -13.61 21.68
C PRO A 85 -12.80 -13.68 20.33
N SER A 86 -13.22 -12.86 19.38
CA SER A 86 -12.57 -12.69 18.07
C SER A 86 -11.17 -12.05 18.11
N TRP A 87 -10.78 -11.45 19.23
CA TRP A 87 -9.42 -10.95 19.45
C TRP A 87 -8.43 -12.05 19.86
N GLU A 88 -8.95 -13.19 20.31
CA GLU A 88 -8.10 -14.26 20.80
C GLU A 88 -7.31 -14.92 19.68
N ASN A 89 -6.09 -15.27 20.03
CA ASN A 89 -5.37 -16.32 19.30
C ASN A 89 -5.31 -17.59 20.16
N GLU A 90 -4.44 -18.53 19.80
CA GLU A 90 -4.28 -19.80 20.51
C GLU A 90 -3.80 -19.60 21.96
N GLY A 91 -3.19 -18.46 22.29
CA GLY A 91 -2.77 -18.06 23.62
C GLY A 91 -3.83 -17.29 24.43
N GLY A 92 -4.99 -17.01 23.86
CA GLY A 92 -6.07 -16.23 24.48
C GLY A 92 -6.07 -14.75 24.07
N GLN A 93 -6.59 -13.88 24.94
CA GLN A 93 -6.62 -12.41 24.73
C GLN A 93 -5.22 -11.80 24.82
N PRO A 94 -4.93 -10.70 24.08
CA PRO A 94 -3.63 -10.02 24.19
C PRO A 94 -3.37 -9.38 25.57
N TYR A 95 -4.44 -9.00 26.27
CA TYR A 95 -4.39 -8.40 27.60
C TYR A 95 -5.36 -9.07 28.55
N LEU A 96 -4.93 -9.24 29.81
CA LEU A 96 -5.73 -9.83 30.88
C LEU A 96 -6.42 -8.77 31.74
N ALA A 97 -6.07 -7.50 31.57
CA ALA A 97 -6.73 -6.37 32.22
C ALA A 97 -7.29 -5.38 31.18
N LYS A 98 -8.48 -4.85 31.44
CA LYS A 98 -9.20 -3.95 30.53
C LYS A 98 -8.49 -2.61 30.29
N ASP A 99 -7.57 -2.20 31.15
CA ASP A 99 -6.74 -1.01 31.01
C ASP A 99 -5.39 -1.27 30.30
N LEU A 100 -5.24 -2.43 29.69
CA LEU A 100 -4.02 -2.92 29.04
C LEU A 100 -2.79 -3.03 29.98
N SER A 101 -3.01 -3.04 31.31
CA SER A 101 -1.90 -3.07 32.29
C SER A 101 -1.26 -4.45 32.43
N VAL A 102 -2.00 -5.52 32.15
CA VAL A 102 -1.53 -6.90 32.27
C VAL A 102 -1.49 -7.55 30.90
N VAL A 103 -0.29 -7.65 30.36
CA VAL A 103 -0.02 -8.33 29.08
C VAL A 103 -0.18 -9.85 29.25
N ASN A 104 -0.70 -10.53 28.25
CA ASN A 104 -0.75 -11.98 28.18
C ASN A 104 0.43 -12.51 27.34
N PRO A 105 1.52 -13.01 27.95
CA PRO A 105 2.68 -13.47 27.20
C PRO A 105 2.37 -14.58 26.19
N LYS A 106 1.42 -15.47 26.51
CA LYS A 106 1.03 -16.58 25.62
C LYS A 106 0.43 -16.10 24.29
N TYR A 107 -0.38 -15.04 24.33
CA TYR A 107 -0.86 -14.43 23.08
C TYR A 107 0.30 -13.98 22.21
N PHE A 108 1.27 -13.29 22.80
CA PHE A 108 2.40 -12.74 22.06
C PHE A 108 3.40 -13.80 21.57
N GLU A 109 3.51 -14.96 22.22
CA GLU A 109 4.27 -16.10 21.70
C GLU A 109 3.72 -16.58 20.33
N TYR A 110 2.40 -16.64 20.18
CA TYR A 110 1.77 -16.97 18.89
C TYR A 110 1.86 -15.83 17.88
N ALA A 111 1.82 -14.58 18.33
CA ALA A 111 2.05 -13.43 17.46
C ALA A 111 3.50 -13.40 16.96
N ASP A 112 4.49 -13.67 17.81
CA ASP A 112 5.92 -13.78 17.46
C ASP A 112 6.14 -14.78 16.33
N ARG A 113 5.54 -15.97 16.45
CA ARG A 113 5.65 -17.01 15.45
C ARG A 113 5.19 -16.53 14.07
N ARG A 114 4.10 -15.77 14.03
CA ARG A 114 3.55 -15.23 12.78
C ARG A 114 4.38 -14.09 12.21
N LEU A 115 4.76 -13.13 13.05
CA LEU A 115 5.56 -11.99 12.62
C LEU A 115 6.97 -12.41 12.19
N THR A 116 7.60 -13.34 12.91
CA THR A 116 8.89 -13.94 12.50
C THR A 116 8.76 -14.61 11.14
N HIS A 117 7.67 -15.37 10.91
CA HIS A 117 7.46 -16.03 9.62
C HIS A 117 7.30 -15.05 8.45
N LEU A 118 6.65 -13.90 8.65
CA LEU A 118 6.62 -12.83 7.64
C LEU A 118 8.04 -12.34 7.32
N VAL A 119 8.80 -11.99 8.35
CA VAL A 119 10.17 -11.50 8.19
C VAL A 119 11.07 -12.54 7.51
N ASP A 120 11.03 -13.79 7.94
CA ASP A 120 11.79 -14.89 7.34
C ASP A 120 11.40 -15.14 5.88
N SER A 121 10.16 -14.83 5.54
CA SER A 121 9.64 -14.88 4.17
C SER A 121 10.04 -13.68 3.31
N GLY A 122 10.67 -12.64 3.89
CA GLY A 122 11.05 -11.42 3.19
C GLY A 122 9.92 -10.40 3.07
N LEU A 123 8.87 -10.50 3.90
CA LEU A 123 7.76 -9.57 3.97
C LEU A 123 7.90 -8.68 5.20
N VAL A 124 7.76 -7.36 5.02
CA VAL A 124 7.82 -6.39 6.13
C VAL A 124 6.48 -6.36 6.87
N PRO A 125 6.43 -6.68 8.17
CA PRO A 125 5.24 -6.41 8.96
C PRO A 125 5.07 -4.90 9.18
N ALA A 126 3.99 -4.31 8.66
CA ALA A 126 3.56 -2.97 9.03
C ALA A 126 2.54 -3.11 10.16
N ILE A 127 3.02 -2.94 11.39
CA ILE A 127 2.27 -3.23 12.61
C ILE A 127 1.38 -2.03 12.96
N VAL A 128 0.07 -2.26 12.98
CA VAL A 128 -0.95 -1.31 13.45
C VAL A 128 -1.19 -1.55 14.94
N GLY A 129 -0.89 -0.56 15.80
CA GLY A 129 -0.94 -0.75 17.24
C GLY A 129 -2.30 -0.49 17.88
N ALA A 130 -3.19 0.26 17.22
CA ALA A 130 -4.48 0.65 17.80
C ALA A 130 -5.50 1.00 16.71
N TRP A 131 -6.73 1.32 17.12
CA TRP A 131 -7.77 1.81 16.20
C TRP A 131 -8.48 3.04 16.78
N GLY A 132 -8.93 3.97 15.93
CA GLY A 132 -9.39 5.30 16.36
C GLY A 132 -10.89 5.60 16.13
N ARG A 133 -11.69 4.66 15.63
CA ARG A 133 -13.06 4.95 15.18
C ARG A 133 -14.13 4.11 15.88
N GLY A 134 -15.31 4.72 16.11
CA GLY A 134 -16.52 4.01 16.56
C GLY A 134 -16.32 3.22 17.84
N ASP A 135 -16.89 2.02 17.90
CA ASP A 135 -16.83 1.11 19.06
C ASP A 135 -15.40 0.57 19.33
N CYS A 136 -14.48 0.74 18.40
CA CYS A 136 -13.07 0.38 18.52
C CYS A 136 -12.15 1.58 18.78
N ASN A 137 -12.69 2.72 19.20
CA ASN A 137 -11.90 3.91 19.55
C ASN A 137 -11.03 3.66 20.80
N SER A 138 -9.79 3.23 20.54
CA SER A 138 -8.81 2.88 21.58
C SER A 138 -8.43 4.07 22.45
N MET A 139 -8.35 5.27 21.88
CA MET A 139 -8.02 6.48 22.64
C MET A 139 -9.12 6.81 23.64
N GLY A 140 -10.36 6.72 23.21
CA GLY A 140 -11.53 6.95 24.09
C GLY A 140 -11.67 5.90 25.20
N ALA A 141 -11.33 4.62 24.89
CA ALA A 141 -11.48 3.52 25.82
C ALA A 141 -10.35 3.40 26.84
N PHE A 142 -9.12 3.62 26.41
CA PHE A 142 -7.93 3.31 27.21
C PHE A 142 -7.12 4.53 27.63
N GLY A 143 -7.24 5.63 26.92
CA GLY A 143 -6.48 6.85 27.13
C GLY A 143 -4.98 6.72 26.83
N PRO A 144 -4.24 7.85 26.87
CA PRO A 144 -2.86 7.89 26.43
C PRO A 144 -1.90 7.07 27.30
N VAL A 145 -2.16 6.96 28.60
CA VAL A 145 -1.28 6.20 29.52
C VAL A 145 -1.25 4.71 29.16
N SER A 146 -2.42 4.12 28.91
CA SER A 146 -2.52 2.70 28.55
C SER A 146 -1.97 2.44 27.15
N LEU A 147 -2.21 3.35 26.20
CA LEU A 147 -1.68 3.23 24.85
C LEU A 147 -0.16 3.40 24.78
N LYS A 148 0.44 4.28 25.59
CA LYS A 148 1.91 4.36 25.74
C LYS A 148 2.48 3.06 26.31
N ARG A 149 1.82 2.44 27.28
CA ARG A 149 2.22 1.13 27.83
C ARG A 149 2.14 0.04 26.77
N HIS A 150 1.08 0.00 26.00
CA HIS A 150 0.92 -0.92 24.86
C HIS A 150 2.07 -0.75 23.86
N TRP A 151 2.28 0.47 23.36
CA TRP A 151 3.33 0.75 22.38
C TRP A 151 4.73 0.43 22.91
N ARG A 152 5.01 0.71 24.19
CA ARG A 152 6.28 0.33 24.80
C ARG A 152 6.50 -1.18 24.75
N TYR A 153 5.46 -1.96 25.00
CA TYR A 153 5.55 -3.41 24.92
C TYR A 153 5.76 -3.90 23.49
N VAL A 154 4.99 -3.39 22.54
CA VAL A 154 5.11 -3.74 21.12
C VAL A 154 6.50 -3.42 20.59
N ILE A 155 7.02 -2.23 20.87
CA ILE A 155 8.35 -1.81 20.42
C ILE A 155 9.45 -2.63 21.10
N ALA A 156 9.35 -2.86 22.41
CA ALA A 156 10.33 -3.69 23.13
C ALA A 156 10.38 -5.13 22.59
N ARG A 157 9.26 -5.63 22.05
CA ARG A 157 9.17 -6.99 21.50
C ARG A 157 9.60 -7.09 20.05
N TYR A 158 9.19 -6.14 19.22
CA TYR A 158 9.35 -6.22 17.76
C TYR A 158 10.29 -5.17 17.17
N GLY A 159 10.83 -4.26 17.96
CA GLY A 159 11.70 -3.21 17.44
C GLY A 159 13.03 -3.70 16.85
N ALA A 160 13.46 -4.93 17.15
CA ALA A 160 14.63 -5.52 16.50
C ALA A 160 14.33 -6.19 15.16
N TYR A 161 13.04 -6.29 14.77
CA TYR A 161 12.63 -6.81 13.48
C TYR A 161 12.61 -5.69 12.41
N PRO A 162 12.71 -6.02 11.11
CA PRO A 162 12.50 -5.06 10.03
C PRO A 162 11.00 -4.74 9.88
N VAL A 163 10.46 -3.95 10.78
CA VAL A 163 9.05 -3.57 10.84
C VAL A 163 8.83 -2.11 10.44
N ILE A 164 7.57 -1.77 10.22
CA ILE A 164 7.09 -0.40 10.04
C ILE A 164 5.97 -0.19 11.06
N TRP A 165 5.91 1.01 11.68
CA TRP A 165 4.88 1.33 12.65
C TRP A 165 3.73 2.10 12.00
N ILE A 166 2.51 1.64 12.24
CA ILE A 166 1.29 2.39 11.98
C ILE A 166 0.63 2.64 13.33
N LEU A 167 0.67 3.89 13.78
CA LEU A 167 0.29 4.28 15.13
C LEU A 167 -1.12 3.81 15.50
N ALA A 168 -2.06 4.08 14.62
CA ALA A 168 -3.43 3.60 14.71
C ALA A 168 -4.12 3.64 13.36
N GLY A 169 -5.17 2.83 13.20
CA GLY A 169 -6.07 2.89 12.06
C GLY A 169 -7.24 3.85 12.31
N GLU A 170 -7.76 4.43 11.23
CA GLU A 170 -8.97 5.26 11.19
C GLU A 170 -9.08 6.29 12.34
N ILE A 171 -8.00 7.01 12.58
CA ILE A 171 -8.01 8.11 13.54
C ILE A 171 -8.98 9.16 13.02
N ALA A 172 -10.10 9.33 13.75
CA ALA A 172 -11.16 10.24 13.38
C ALA A 172 -10.71 11.69 13.32
N ASP A 173 -11.52 12.51 12.66
CA ASP A 173 -11.34 13.93 12.37
C ASP A 173 -11.00 14.85 13.55
N GLU A 174 -11.14 14.38 14.76
CA GLU A 174 -10.97 15.12 16.01
C GLU A 174 -9.51 15.41 16.35
N THR A 175 -8.60 14.70 15.72
CA THR A 175 -7.17 14.84 15.98
C THR A 175 -6.47 15.55 14.84
N LYS A 176 -6.35 16.83 14.95
CA LYS A 176 -5.29 17.55 14.22
C LYS A 176 -3.97 17.00 14.72
N TRP A 177 -3.19 16.36 13.88
CA TRP A 177 -1.82 15.98 14.16
C TRP A 177 -1.09 17.21 14.75
N GLY A 178 -0.35 16.98 15.84
CA GLY A 178 0.36 18.06 16.53
C GLY A 178 -0.42 18.74 17.66
N LYS A 179 -1.72 18.46 17.85
CA LYS A 179 -2.52 19.10 18.94
C LYS A 179 -3.44 18.13 19.70
N GLY A 180 -3.37 16.85 19.45
CA GLY A 180 -4.25 15.84 20.07
C GLY A 180 -3.49 14.72 20.77
N PRO A 181 -4.21 13.88 21.53
CA PRO A 181 -3.61 12.77 22.29
C PRO A 181 -2.87 11.75 21.41
N TRP A 182 -3.21 11.61 20.12
CA TRP A 182 -2.47 10.77 19.19
C TRP A 182 -1.08 11.31 18.84
N ALA A 183 -0.90 12.63 18.81
CA ALA A 183 0.41 13.23 18.62
C ALA A 183 1.34 12.89 19.81
N GLU A 184 0.81 12.94 21.04
CA GLU A 184 1.54 12.56 22.24
C GLU A 184 2.00 11.08 22.21
N ILE A 185 1.17 10.18 21.66
CA ILE A 185 1.56 8.79 21.46
C ILE A 185 2.62 8.66 20.37
N ALA A 186 2.49 9.38 19.27
CA ALA A 186 3.47 9.36 18.18
C ALA A 186 4.85 9.85 18.63
N GLU A 187 4.90 10.95 19.38
CA GLU A 187 6.13 11.48 19.97
C GLU A 187 6.77 10.44 20.90
N TYR A 188 5.96 9.82 21.76
CA TYR A 188 6.43 8.77 22.66
C TYR A 188 6.99 7.55 21.91
N VAL A 189 6.29 7.06 20.88
CA VAL A 189 6.77 5.97 20.00
C VAL A 189 8.11 6.36 19.37
N ARG A 190 8.21 7.58 18.86
CA ARG A 190 9.46 8.10 18.27
C ARG A 190 10.60 8.19 19.26
N GLU A 191 10.32 8.57 20.49
CA GLU A 191 11.30 8.63 21.58
C GLU A 191 11.86 7.26 21.92
N ILE A 192 10.98 6.28 22.14
CA ILE A 192 11.37 4.96 22.71
C ILE A 192 11.80 3.92 21.65
N ASP A 193 11.55 4.15 20.36
CA ASP A 193 12.03 3.26 19.30
C ASP A 193 13.52 3.51 19.01
N PRO A 194 14.42 2.59 19.43
CA PRO A 194 15.86 2.80 19.27
C PRO A 194 16.32 2.69 17.80
N TYR A 195 15.53 2.05 16.94
CA TYR A 195 15.88 1.81 15.55
C TYR A 195 15.29 2.86 14.60
N LYS A 196 14.39 3.72 15.09
CA LYS A 196 13.75 4.78 14.31
C LYS A 196 13.05 4.26 13.06
N HIS A 197 12.30 3.17 13.21
CA HIS A 197 11.50 2.63 12.11
C HIS A 197 10.54 3.68 11.56
N PRO A 198 10.16 3.60 10.27
CA PRO A 198 9.16 4.49 9.70
C PRO A 198 7.86 4.42 10.50
N LEU A 199 7.33 5.58 10.82
CA LEU A 199 6.08 5.76 11.56
C LEU A 199 5.09 6.55 10.74
N SER A 200 3.85 6.07 10.67
CA SER A 200 2.71 6.80 10.12
C SER A 200 1.44 6.47 10.90
N CYS A 201 0.30 6.92 10.41
CA CYS A 201 -0.98 6.40 10.83
C CYS A 201 -1.88 6.12 9.63
N HIS A 202 -2.73 5.14 9.76
CA HIS A 202 -3.75 4.82 8.78
C HIS A 202 -4.94 5.73 9.02
N THR A 203 -5.06 6.74 8.18
CA THR A 203 -6.18 7.70 8.23
C THR A 203 -7.08 7.46 7.04
N GLY A 204 -8.35 7.22 7.28
CA GLY A 204 -9.33 6.97 6.22
C GLY A 204 -9.47 8.09 5.16
N GLN A 205 -8.85 9.25 5.34
CA GLN A 205 -9.03 10.39 4.44
C GLN A 205 -7.76 11.18 4.14
N GLY A 206 -6.56 10.63 4.32
CA GLY A 206 -5.32 11.28 3.93
C GLY A 206 -5.07 12.62 4.63
N ARG A 207 -5.40 12.69 5.89
CA ARG A 207 -5.23 13.90 6.69
C ARG A 207 -3.94 13.86 7.48
N ARG A 208 -2.84 14.07 6.80
CA ARG A 208 -1.73 14.72 7.46
C ARG A 208 -2.23 16.08 7.94
N GLY A 209 -2.22 16.34 9.26
CA GLY A 209 -2.74 17.54 9.86
C GLY A 209 -2.40 18.80 9.06
N ALA A 210 -3.34 19.70 8.92
CA ALA A 210 -3.29 20.80 7.96
C ALA A 210 -2.19 21.84 8.21
N GLU A 211 -1.47 21.79 9.31
CA GLU A 211 -0.54 22.84 9.72
C GLU A 211 0.74 22.26 10.32
N GLY A 212 1.74 22.12 9.49
CA GLY A 212 3.14 22.49 9.75
C GLY A 212 3.97 21.74 10.79
N ASP A 213 3.43 21.21 11.86
CA ASP A 213 4.22 20.78 13.03
C ASP A 213 4.43 19.26 13.14
N LEU A 214 4.61 18.54 12.02
CA LEU A 214 4.51 17.10 12.02
C LEU A 214 5.79 16.38 11.65
N CYS A 215 6.80 16.66 12.41
CA CYS A 215 8.06 15.93 12.37
C CYS A 215 7.98 14.52 12.98
N VAL A 216 6.78 14.07 13.39
CA VAL A 216 6.65 12.76 14.08
C VAL A 216 6.36 11.59 13.15
N ILE A 217 5.84 11.83 11.93
CA ILE A 217 5.64 10.77 10.93
C ILE A 217 6.67 10.88 9.80
N ASP A 218 7.00 9.74 9.18
CA ASP A 218 7.98 9.65 8.10
C ASP A 218 7.35 9.57 6.73
N TYR A 219 6.10 9.15 6.64
CA TYR A 219 5.34 9.04 5.40
C TYR A 219 3.87 9.32 5.64
N ASP A 220 3.19 9.86 4.64
CA ASP A 220 1.76 10.11 4.66
C ASP A 220 1.01 8.90 4.11
N MET A 221 -0.17 8.60 4.65
CA MET A 221 -1.01 7.50 4.19
C MET A 221 -2.38 8.03 3.80
N VAL A 222 -2.77 7.80 2.55
CA VAL A 222 -4.05 8.23 1.98
C VAL A 222 -4.89 7.03 1.54
N GLY A 223 -6.18 7.23 1.32
CA GLY A 223 -7.13 6.22 0.90
C GLY A 223 -8.32 6.11 1.84
N GLY A 224 -9.06 5.03 1.78
CA GLY A 224 -10.08 4.73 2.77
C GLY A 224 -11.52 4.64 2.29
N ASN A 225 -11.78 4.50 0.99
CA ASN A 225 -13.11 4.18 0.51
C ASN A 225 -13.14 2.90 -0.33
N HIS A 226 -14.18 2.08 -0.15
CA HIS A 226 -14.34 0.77 -0.79
C HIS A 226 -15.35 0.77 -1.94
N ASP A 227 -15.85 1.91 -2.34
CA ASP A 227 -16.77 2.04 -3.47
C ASP A 227 -16.00 2.00 -4.81
N GLU A 228 -16.41 1.13 -5.72
CA GLU A 228 -15.76 0.96 -7.03
C GLU A 228 -16.10 2.06 -8.06
N ARG A 229 -16.99 2.97 -7.72
CA ARG A 229 -17.37 4.04 -8.65
C ARG A 229 -16.19 4.94 -8.98
N LEU A 230 -16.11 5.37 -10.22
CA LEU A 230 -15.07 6.30 -10.69
C LEU A 230 -14.94 7.58 -9.85
N ALA A 231 -16.01 7.99 -9.17
CA ALA A 231 -15.97 9.12 -8.25
C ALA A 231 -14.96 8.89 -7.11
N ILE A 232 -14.89 7.66 -6.58
CA ILE A 232 -13.99 7.30 -5.48
C ILE A 232 -12.55 7.18 -5.93
N ALA A 233 -12.31 6.63 -7.12
CA ALA A 233 -10.98 6.65 -7.70
C ALA A 233 -10.46 8.09 -7.86
N LYS A 234 -11.31 9.02 -8.32
CA LYS A 234 -10.98 10.45 -8.43
C LYS A 234 -10.75 11.11 -7.06
N GLU A 235 -11.51 10.73 -6.04
CA GLU A 235 -11.30 11.20 -4.67
C GLU A 235 -9.95 10.74 -4.13
N THR A 236 -9.61 9.46 -4.27
CA THR A 236 -8.30 8.92 -3.87
C THR A 236 -7.16 9.63 -4.60
N LEU A 237 -7.30 9.86 -5.91
CA LEU A 237 -6.32 10.62 -6.70
C LEU A 237 -6.17 12.07 -6.20
N ALA A 238 -7.26 12.74 -5.90
CA ALA A 238 -7.23 14.10 -5.36
C ALA A 238 -6.53 14.17 -4.00
N LEU A 239 -6.81 13.21 -3.10
CA LEU A 239 -6.12 13.08 -1.82
C LEU A 239 -4.63 12.82 -1.99
N LEU A 240 -4.25 11.90 -2.87
CA LEU A 240 -2.85 11.59 -3.19
C LEU A 240 -2.12 12.83 -3.71
N THR A 241 -2.68 13.49 -4.73
CA THR A 241 -2.07 14.68 -5.34
C THR A 241 -1.90 15.82 -4.33
N ALA A 242 -2.93 16.05 -3.52
CA ALA A 242 -2.88 17.05 -2.45
C ALA A 242 -1.83 16.71 -1.39
N ALA A 243 -1.70 15.43 -1.02
CA ALA A 243 -0.71 14.97 -0.04
C ALA A 243 0.72 15.12 -0.59
N CYS A 244 0.97 14.76 -1.86
CA CYS A 244 2.27 14.94 -2.51
C CYS A 244 2.71 16.41 -2.59
N ALA A 245 1.75 17.34 -2.72
CA ALA A 245 2.03 18.76 -2.77
C ALA A 245 2.34 19.39 -1.40
N LYS A 246 2.01 18.73 -0.29
CA LYS A 246 2.23 19.26 1.07
C LYS A 246 3.70 19.37 1.43
N LYS A 247 4.00 20.32 2.33
CA LYS A 247 5.33 20.51 2.92
C LYS A 247 5.28 20.25 4.43
N PRO A 248 6.34 19.68 5.04
CA PRO A 248 7.51 19.11 4.38
C PRO A 248 7.15 17.92 3.48
N ALA A 249 7.94 17.66 2.43
CA ALA A 249 7.72 16.51 1.56
C ALA A 249 7.85 15.18 2.34
N MET A 250 7.02 14.22 2.01
CA MET A 250 7.05 12.87 2.56
C MET A 250 6.66 11.88 1.46
N PRO A 251 7.12 10.60 1.51
CA PRO A 251 6.52 9.56 0.70
C PRO A 251 5.02 9.48 0.98
N VAL A 252 4.19 9.41 -0.04
CA VAL A 252 2.74 9.25 0.11
C VAL A 252 2.35 7.84 -0.30
N LEU A 253 1.80 7.09 0.64
CA LEU A 253 1.35 5.72 0.43
C LEU A 253 -0.18 5.69 0.28
N VAL A 254 -0.69 4.97 -0.72
CA VAL A 254 -2.11 4.59 -0.74
C VAL A 254 -2.26 3.33 0.13
N GLY A 255 -2.73 3.54 1.36
CA GLY A 255 -2.74 2.52 2.41
C GLY A 255 -3.99 1.65 2.46
N GLU A 256 -5.09 2.16 1.91
CA GLU A 256 -6.37 1.43 1.82
C GLU A 256 -7.26 2.06 0.76
N THR A 257 -7.76 1.24 -0.17
CA THR A 257 -8.75 1.65 -1.16
C THR A 257 -9.37 0.42 -1.83
N CYS A 258 -10.68 0.48 -2.11
CA CYS A 258 -11.40 -0.51 -2.94
C CYS A 258 -10.99 -1.97 -2.69
N TYR A 259 -11.19 -2.52 -1.50
CA TYR A 259 -10.88 -3.94 -1.26
C TYR A 259 -11.58 -4.85 -2.27
N GLU A 260 -10.80 -5.75 -2.90
CA GLU A 260 -11.31 -6.66 -3.93
C GLU A 260 -12.37 -7.60 -3.36
N GLY A 261 -13.54 -7.63 -3.99
CA GLY A 261 -14.67 -8.44 -3.57
C GLY A 261 -15.45 -7.93 -2.36
N HIS A 262 -15.00 -6.87 -1.70
CA HIS A 262 -15.73 -6.26 -0.58
C HIS A 262 -17.08 -5.73 -1.05
N MET A 263 -18.14 -6.10 -0.36
CA MET A 263 -19.54 -5.85 -0.80
C MET A 263 -19.83 -6.35 -2.23
N GLN A 264 -19.14 -7.40 -2.67
CA GLN A 264 -19.27 -8.01 -4.00
C GLN A 264 -18.89 -7.08 -5.16
N GLN A 265 -17.96 -6.16 -4.94
CA GLN A 265 -17.48 -5.19 -5.94
C GLN A 265 -15.95 -5.04 -5.90
N GLY A 266 -15.41 -4.16 -6.74
CA GLY A 266 -13.99 -3.82 -6.69
C GLY A 266 -13.05 -4.88 -7.24
N PHE A 267 -13.50 -5.75 -8.17
CA PHE A 267 -12.70 -6.85 -8.69
C PHE A 267 -11.50 -6.40 -9.54
N GLY A 268 -10.77 -7.36 -10.11
CA GLY A 268 -9.44 -7.18 -10.66
C GLY A 268 -9.23 -5.99 -11.61
N ASP A 269 -10.22 -5.59 -12.41
CA ASP A 269 -10.14 -4.41 -13.28
C ASP A 269 -10.14 -3.09 -12.47
N VAL A 270 -10.89 -3.03 -11.39
CA VAL A 270 -10.87 -1.90 -10.45
C VAL A 270 -9.52 -1.86 -9.71
N GLN A 271 -9.02 -3.01 -9.26
CA GLN A 271 -7.71 -3.11 -8.60
C GLN A 271 -6.59 -2.59 -9.50
N ARG A 272 -6.55 -3.01 -10.77
CA ARG A 272 -5.58 -2.51 -11.74
C ARG A 272 -5.71 -1.01 -11.98
N HIS A 273 -6.96 -0.53 -12.12
CA HIS A 273 -7.22 0.89 -12.33
C HIS A 273 -6.65 1.73 -11.17
N VAL A 274 -6.99 1.38 -9.94
CA VAL A 274 -6.57 2.15 -8.76
C VAL A 274 -5.06 2.06 -8.56
N PHE A 275 -4.47 0.88 -8.76
CA PHE A 275 -3.01 0.70 -8.68
C PHE A 275 -2.27 1.58 -9.68
N TRP A 276 -2.57 1.47 -10.98
CA TRP A 276 -1.84 2.21 -12.00
C TRP A 276 -2.08 3.72 -11.93
N MET A 277 -3.31 4.13 -11.67
CA MET A 277 -3.64 5.53 -11.41
C MET A 277 -2.76 6.11 -10.30
N ASN A 278 -2.69 5.43 -9.15
CA ASN A 278 -1.96 5.92 -8.00
C ASN A 278 -0.44 5.91 -8.24
N MET A 279 0.11 4.80 -8.73
CA MET A 279 1.55 4.67 -8.96
C MET A 279 2.06 5.68 -9.99
N LEU A 280 1.30 5.94 -11.06
CA LEU A 280 1.68 6.93 -12.08
C LEU A 280 1.33 8.37 -11.69
N SER A 281 0.68 8.57 -10.55
CA SER A 281 0.39 9.90 -10.00
C SER A 281 1.22 10.29 -8.79
N GLY A 282 2.30 9.56 -8.51
CA GLY A 282 3.29 9.90 -7.49
C GLY A 282 3.17 9.17 -6.16
N ALA A 283 2.37 8.11 -6.07
CA ALA A 283 2.35 7.27 -4.89
C ALA A 283 3.70 6.56 -4.69
N ALA A 284 4.20 6.55 -3.45
CA ALA A 284 5.40 5.81 -3.05
C ALA A 284 5.15 4.31 -2.93
N GLY A 285 3.90 3.87 -3.03
CA GLY A 285 3.47 2.50 -2.96
C GLY A 285 1.95 2.37 -2.87
N HIS A 286 1.49 1.12 -2.89
CA HIS A 286 0.08 0.78 -2.87
C HIS A 286 -0.16 -0.41 -1.94
N THR A 287 -1.24 -0.35 -1.15
CA THR A 287 -1.68 -1.48 -0.33
C THR A 287 -3.00 -2.01 -0.85
N TYR A 288 -2.99 -3.27 -1.19
CA TYR A 288 -4.14 -4.08 -1.57
C TYR A 288 -4.88 -4.57 -0.34
N GLY A 289 -6.17 -4.84 -0.49
CA GLY A 289 -6.97 -5.59 0.46
C GLY A 289 -8.00 -6.42 -0.27
N ALA A 290 -8.52 -7.46 0.38
CA ALA A 290 -9.55 -8.30 -0.20
C ALA A 290 -10.55 -8.77 0.85
N ALA A 291 -11.79 -8.94 0.40
CA ALA A 291 -12.82 -9.65 1.11
C ALA A 291 -12.30 -11.01 1.61
N GLY A 292 -12.67 -11.39 2.80
CA GLY A 292 -12.18 -12.61 3.45
C GLY A 292 -10.78 -12.50 4.05
N ILE A 293 -9.86 -11.75 3.45
CA ILE A 293 -8.47 -11.62 3.92
C ILE A 293 -8.37 -10.68 5.12
N TRP A 294 -8.86 -9.44 4.99
CA TRP A 294 -8.68 -8.41 6.01
C TRP A 294 -9.24 -8.81 7.38
N HIS A 295 -10.33 -9.58 7.40
CA HIS A 295 -10.98 -10.06 8.64
C HIS A 295 -10.74 -11.54 8.94
N ALA A 296 -9.89 -12.24 8.19
CA ALA A 296 -9.64 -13.67 8.30
C ALA A 296 -10.94 -14.51 8.28
N GLY A 297 -11.79 -14.29 7.27
CA GLY A 297 -13.08 -14.96 7.11
C GLY A 297 -12.94 -16.47 6.99
N VAL A 298 -13.79 -17.23 7.69
CA VAL A 298 -13.82 -18.69 7.65
C VAL A 298 -15.22 -19.20 7.34
N GLU A 299 -15.33 -20.41 6.83
CA GLU A 299 -16.61 -21.02 6.51
C GLU A 299 -17.50 -21.12 7.75
N GLY A 300 -18.77 -20.69 7.61
CA GLY A 300 -19.75 -20.67 8.70
C GLY A 300 -19.58 -19.55 9.74
N ASP A 301 -18.47 -18.81 9.70
CA ASP A 301 -18.24 -17.62 10.51
C ASP A 301 -17.79 -16.46 9.61
N HIS A 302 -18.77 -15.83 9.00
CA HIS A 302 -18.54 -14.63 8.17
C HIS A 302 -18.34 -13.36 9.01
N GLY A 303 -18.28 -13.52 10.31
CA GLY A 303 -18.10 -12.46 11.30
C GLY A 303 -19.23 -11.43 11.24
N ASN A 304 -19.79 -11.07 12.38
CA ASN A 304 -20.61 -9.87 12.51
C ASN A 304 -19.69 -8.62 12.53
N TRP A 305 -18.81 -8.53 11.53
CA TRP A 305 -17.89 -7.45 11.39
C TRP A 305 -18.64 -6.24 10.86
N GLY A 306 -19.04 -5.37 11.77
CA GLY A 306 -19.63 -4.10 11.41
C GLY A 306 -20.75 -4.22 10.40
N ALA A 307 -21.88 -4.76 10.79
CA ALA A 307 -23.05 -4.79 9.92
C ALA A 307 -23.56 -3.37 9.70
N TRP A 308 -23.31 -2.81 8.55
CA TRP A 308 -24.04 -1.63 8.10
C TRP A 308 -25.47 -2.08 7.80
N GLY A 309 -26.43 -1.61 8.59
CA GLY A 309 -27.84 -2.01 8.45
C GLY A 309 -28.13 -3.47 8.81
N GLY A 310 -27.32 -4.12 9.64
CA GLY A 310 -27.58 -5.46 10.15
C GLY A 310 -27.24 -6.62 9.19
N GLN A 311 -26.60 -6.33 8.08
CA GLN A 311 -26.14 -7.34 7.13
C GLN A 311 -24.64 -7.56 7.24
N PRO A 312 -24.12 -8.79 7.16
CA PRO A 312 -22.68 -9.02 7.10
C PRO A 312 -22.11 -8.40 5.83
N TYR A 313 -20.99 -7.69 5.95
CA TYR A 313 -20.32 -7.06 4.79
C TYR A 313 -19.84 -8.05 3.76
N ASP A 314 -19.51 -9.26 4.22
CA ASP A 314 -18.67 -10.11 3.43
C ASP A 314 -18.91 -11.58 3.78
N TRP A 315 -19.19 -12.37 2.76
CA TRP A 315 -19.41 -13.82 2.85
C TRP A 315 -18.17 -14.61 2.42
N THR A 316 -17.06 -13.94 2.13
CA THR A 316 -15.89 -14.52 1.52
C THR A 316 -14.96 -15.11 2.59
N THR A 317 -14.49 -16.33 2.38
CA THR A 317 -13.42 -16.88 3.20
C THR A 317 -12.07 -16.33 2.76
N TRP A 318 -11.06 -16.38 3.66
CA TRP A 318 -9.72 -15.94 3.31
C TRP A 318 -9.12 -16.76 2.14
N LYS A 319 -9.49 -18.05 2.00
CA LYS A 319 -9.06 -18.88 0.86
C LYS A 319 -9.66 -18.44 -0.47
N GLN A 320 -10.89 -17.99 -0.47
CA GLN A 320 -11.51 -17.42 -1.66
C GLN A 320 -10.86 -16.09 -2.00
N GLY A 321 -10.75 -15.17 -1.03
CA GLY A 321 -10.11 -13.86 -1.20
C GLY A 321 -8.64 -13.95 -1.62
N MET A 322 -7.89 -14.95 -1.15
CA MET A 322 -6.52 -15.22 -1.56
C MET A 322 -6.40 -15.42 -3.09
N ASN A 323 -7.41 -16.03 -3.70
CA ASN A 323 -7.43 -16.40 -5.11
C ASN A 323 -8.06 -15.32 -6.02
N TYR A 324 -8.46 -14.19 -5.49
CA TYR A 324 -8.94 -13.09 -6.33
C TYR A 324 -7.84 -12.59 -7.30
N PRO A 325 -8.22 -12.23 -8.54
CA PRO A 325 -7.26 -11.92 -9.60
C PRO A 325 -6.43 -10.66 -9.32
N GLY A 326 -6.98 -9.68 -8.62
CA GLY A 326 -6.32 -8.40 -8.38
C GLY A 326 -4.95 -8.55 -7.72
N SER A 327 -4.84 -9.42 -6.70
CA SER A 327 -3.56 -9.65 -6.03
C SER A 327 -2.45 -10.11 -6.98
N THR A 328 -2.77 -11.02 -7.92
CA THR A 328 -1.82 -11.46 -8.97
C THR A 328 -1.49 -10.33 -9.93
N GLN A 329 -2.50 -9.57 -10.34
CA GLN A 329 -2.37 -8.51 -11.34
C GLN A 329 -1.57 -7.31 -10.84
N LEU A 330 -1.72 -6.96 -9.56
CA LEU A 330 -0.88 -5.94 -8.92
C LEU A 330 0.58 -6.39 -8.84
N GLY A 331 0.82 -7.65 -8.53
CA GLY A 331 2.16 -8.24 -8.56
C GLY A 331 2.79 -8.22 -9.96
N ILE A 332 2.00 -8.44 -11.01
CA ILE A 332 2.43 -8.28 -12.41
C ILE A 332 2.84 -6.82 -12.67
N GLY A 333 2.05 -5.87 -12.20
CA GLY A 333 2.35 -4.43 -12.32
C GLY A 333 3.64 -4.05 -11.60
N LYS A 334 3.84 -4.51 -10.36
CA LYS A 334 5.06 -4.30 -9.60
C LYS A 334 6.29 -4.83 -10.35
N LYS A 335 6.22 -6.08 -10.84
CA LYS A 335 7.31 -6.70 -11.61
C LYS A 335 7.65 -5.93 -12.90
N LEU A 336 6.70 -5.27 -13.53
CA LEU A 336 6.98 -4.38 -14.66
C LEU A 336 7.72 -3.14 -14.19
N LEU A 337 7.24 -2.46 -13.16
CA LEU A 337 7.88 -1.25 -12.62
C LEU A 337 9.33 -1.52 -12.19
N GLU A 338 9.60 -2.65 -11.54
CA GLU A 338 10.94 -3.06 -11.09
C GLU A 338 11.96 -3.33 -12.22
N GLN A 339 11.52 -3.41 -13.48
CA GLN A 339 12.43 -3.47 -14.64
C GLN A 339 13.05 -2.11 -14.98
N TYR A 340 12.53 -1.03 -14.38
CA TYR A 340 12.90 0.36 -14.65
C TYR A 340 13.32 1.06 -13.35
N PRO A 341 14.00 2.19 -13.42
CA PRO A 341 14.31 3.01 -12.23
C PRO A 341 13.05 3.77 -11.74
N TRP A 342 12.00 3.03 -11.36
CA TRP A 342 10.69 3.52 -10.97
C TRP A 342 10.74 4.58 -9.85
N TRP A 343 11.73 4.52 -8.98
CA TRP A 343 11.92 5.50 -7.89
C TRP A 343 12.32 6.90 -8.38
N ARG A 344 12.72 7.01 -9.66
CA ARG A 344 12.98 8.28 -10.34
C ARG A 344 11.78 8.80 -11.13
N PHE A 345 10.70 8.05 -11.22
CA PHE A 345 9.52 8.43 -12.00
C PHE A 345 8.89 9.69 -11.42
N GLU A 346 8.49 10.59 -12.30
CA GLU A 346 7.72 11.78 -11.99
C GLU A 346 6.38 11.74 -12.73
N PRO A 347 5.28 12.15 -12.07
CA PRO A 347 3.99 12.29 -12.75
C PRO A 347 4.06 13.35 -13.86
N HIS A 348 3.58 12.98 -15.04
CA HIS A 348 3.55 13.83 -16.24
C HIS A 348 2.17 13.77 -16.88
N PRO A 349 1.12 14.34 -16.26
CA PRO A 349 -0.24 14.28 -16.81
C PRO A 349 -0.35 14.94 -18.19
N GLU A 350 0.53 15.88 -18.51
CA GLU A 350 0.63 16.54 -19.82
C GLU A 350 1.06 15.61 -20.96
N TRP A 351 1.74 14.50 -20.64
CA TRP A 351 2.18 13.53 -21.65
C TRP A 351 1.05 12.69 -22.22
N ALA A 352 -0.10 12.68 -21.59
CA ALA A 352 -1.23 11.86 -22.03
C ALA A 352 -2.50 12.69 -22.19
N GLU A 353 -3.46 12.13 -22.92
CA GLU A 353 -4.79 12.72 -23.01
C GLU A 353 -5.58 12.53 -21.71
N LYS A 354 -6.65 13.31 -21.58
CA LYS A 354 -7.55 13.27 -20.42
C LYS A 354 -7.99 11.83 -20.09
N ASP A 355 -8.07 11.54 -18.80
CA ASP A 355 -8.44 10.24 -18.23
C ASP A 355 -7.39 9.11 -18.44
N CYS A 356 -6.20 9.44 -18.92
CA CYS A 356 -5.00 8.59 -18.86
C CYS A 356 -4.05 9.09 -17.77
N PHE A 357 -3.19 8.21 -17.29
CA PHE A 357 -2.21 8.54 -16.24
C PHE A 357 -0.81 8.28 -16.78
N ALA A 358 0.05 9.26 -16.67
CA ALA A 358 1.39 9.17 -17.22
C ALA A 358 2.46 9.53 -16.18
N SER A 359 3.55 8.78 -16.21
CA SER A 359 4.73 9.01 -15.37
C SER A 359 5.98 8.48 -16.07
N GLY A 360 7.16 8.90 -15.63
CA GLY A 360 8.39 8.37 -16.17
C GLY A 360 9.58 9.28 -15.93
N ILE A 361 10.58 9.16 -16.80
CA ILE A 361 11.80 9.94 -16.79
C ILE A 361 11.96 10.57 -18.18
N PRO A 362 11.94 11.92 -18.29
CA PRO A 362 12.10 12.60 -19.57
C PRO A 362 13.31 12.10 -20.35
N GLY A 363 13.11 11.76 -21.63
CA GLY A 363 14.15 11.27 -22.51
C GLY A 363 14.67 9.85 -22.23
N GLU A 364 14.11 9.13 -21.24
CA GLU A 364 14.56 7.77 -20.89
C GLU A 364 13.41 6.75 -20.98
N VAL A 365 12.28 7.01 -20.30
CA VAL A 365 11.16 6.07 -20.25
C VAL A 365 9.86 6.80 -19.92
N ARG A 366 8.77 6.39 -20.55
CA ARG A 366 7.42 6.88 -20.28
C ARG A 366 6.47 5.72 -20.09
N PHE A 367 5.64 5.79 -19.07
CA PHE A 367 4.51 4.89 -18.80
C PHE A 367 3.22 5.67 -18.94
N VAL A 368 2.27 5.13 -19.69
CA VAL A 368 0.94 5.71 -19.83
C VAL A 368 -0.10 4.63 -19.60
N TYR A 369 -0.84 4.73 -18.50
CA TYR A 369 -1.97 3.85 -18.24
C TYR A 369 -3.22 4.40 -18.93
N LEU A 370 -3.85 3.56 -19.73
CA LEU A 370 -5.14 3.79 -20.37
C LEU A 370 -6.19 2.93 -19.69
N PRO A 371 -7.10 3.49 -18.87
CA PRO A 371 -8.22 2.76 -18.34
C PRO A 371 -9.15 2.24 -19.44
N ARG A 372 -9.85 1.14 -19.14
CA ARG A 372 -10.90 0.66 -20.04
C ARG A 372 -11.99 1.72 -20.21
N ARG A 373 -12.21 2.17 -21.43
CA ARG A 373 -13.20 3.22 -21.74
C ARG A 373 -14.58 2.65 -22.03
N ASN A 374 -14.66 1.71 -22.98
CA ASN A 374 -15.85 0.93 -23.31
C ASN A 374 -15.46 -0.27 -24.20
N ILE A 375 -16.40 -1.19 -24.42
CA ILE A 375 -16.15 -2.46 -25.15
C ILE A 375 -15.87 -2.26 -26.66
N TYR A 376 -16.14 -1.08 -27.21
CA TYR A 376 -15.92 -0.79 -28.61
C TYR A 376 -14.79 0.21 -28.86
N ASN A 377 -14.10 0.65 -27.81
CA ASN A 377 -13.05 1.65 -27.98
C ASN A 377 -11.69 0.99 -28.19
N TRP A 378 -11.23 1.01 -29.43
CA TRP A 378 -9.91 0.54 -29.86
C TRP A 378 -8.85 1.65 -29.90
N ASN A 379 -9.21 2.88 -29.58
CA ASN A 379 -8.26 3.98 -29.60
C ASN A 379 -7.30 3.88 -28.45
N GLY A 380 -6.00 3.79 -28.75
CA GLY A 380 -4.93 3.92 -27.77
C GLY A 380 -4.81 5.35 -27.24
N PRO A 381 -4.02 5.55 -26.18
CA PRO A 381 -3.78 6.87 -25.66
C PRO A 381 -2.97 7.71 -26.64
N ARG A 382 -3.27 9.01 -26.70
CA ARG A 382 -2.34 9.94 -27.33
C ARG A 382 -1.23 10.25 -26.34
N VAL A 383 0.01 10.05 -26.75
CA VAL A 383 1.20 10.48 -26.02
C VAL A 383 1.71 11.75 -26.66
N ASN A 384 1.82 12.81 -25.88
CA ASN A 384 2.23 14.14 -26.33
C ASN A 384 3.69 14.43 -25.95
N ASP A 385 4.24 15.49 -26.53
CA ASP A 385 5.51 16.09 -26.12
C ASP A 385 6.68 15.11 -26.10
N LEU A 386 6.72 14.19 -27.09
CA LEU A 386 7.88 13.28 -27.24
C LEU A 386 9.11 14.09 -27.61
N GLU A 387 10.24 13.76 -27.00
CA GLU A 387 11.53 14.39 -27.27
C GLU A 387 11.96 14.15 -28.72
N PRO A 388 12.26 15.20 -29.49
CA PRO A 388 12.44 15.12 -30.95
C PRO A 388 13.65 14.28 -31.37
N ASP A 389 14.67 14.15 -30.57
CA ASP A 389 15.92 13.46 -30.92
C ASP A 389 16.05 12.10 -30.20
N VAL A 390 14.94 11.54 -29.72
CA VAL A 390 14.90 10.25 -29.03
C VAL A 390 14.16 9.23 -29.88
N ASP A 391 14.84 8.12 -30.20
CA ASP A 391 14.18 6.94 -30.76
C ASP A 391 13.53 6.14 -29.63
N TRP A 392 12.25 5.86 -29.74
CA TRP A 392 11.46 5.18 -28.73
C TRP A 392 11.06 3.78 -29.19
N HIS A 393 11.46 2.73 -28.46
CA HIS A 393 10.83 1.42 -28.56
C HIS A 393 9.50 1.45 -27.79
N VAL A 394 8.43 1.00 -28.40
CA VAL A 394 7.06 1.12 -27.87
C VAL A 394 6.42 -0.25 -27.78
N TYR A 395 5.77 -0.53 -26.65
CA TYR A 395 4.92 -1.71 -26.53
C TYR A 395 3.71 -1.44 -25.62
N TYR A 396 2.61 -2.15 -25.90
CA TYR A 396 1.51 -2.30 -24.95
C TYR A 396 1.80 -3.44 -24.01
N PHE A 397 1.58 -3.19 -22.73
CA PHE A 397 1.64 -4.19 -21.67
C PHE A 397 0.22 -4.47 -21.18
N ASP A 398 -0.17 -5.75 -21.20
CA ASP A 398 -1.43 -6.23 -20.63
C ASP A 398 -1.28 -6.33 -19.10
N PRO A 399 -1.92 -5.45 -18.31
CA PRO A 399 -1.76 -5.44 -16.87
C PRO A 399 -2.46 -6.62 -16.17
N ALA A 400 -3.31 -7.36 -16.88
CA ALA A 400 -3.97 -8.55 -16.36
C ALA A 400 -3.12 -9.81 -16.50
N THR A 401 -2.29 -9.91 -17.56
CA THR A 401 -1.55 -11.14 -17.87
C THR A 401 -0.03 -10.97 -17.91
N GLY A 402 0.48 -9.74 -17.98
CA GLY A 402 1.90 -9.44 -18.12
C GLY A 402 2.44 -9.58 -19.56
N ARG A 403 1.58 -9.81 -20.56
CA ARG A 403 2.01 -9.94 -21.95
C ARG A 403 2.39 -8.59 -22.53
N LYS A 404 3.49 -8.58 -23.32
CA LYS A 404 3.93 -7.41 -24.08
C LYS A 404 3.50 -7.56 -25.54
N PHE A 405 3.02 -6.47 -26.13
CA PHE A 405 2.61 -6.38 -27.53
C PHE A 405 3.44 -5.29 -28.19
N ASP A 406 4.50 -5.71 -28.84
CA ASP A 406 5.44 -4.80 -29.51
C ASP A 406 4.78 -3.93 -30.57
N GLN A 407 5.13 -2.66 -30.57
CA GLN A 407 4.65 -1.66 -31.52
C GLN A 407 5.79 -1.12 -32.42
N GLY A 408 6.99 -1.64 -32.23
CA GLY A 408 8.19 -1.24 -32.95
C GLY A 408 8.82 0.05 -32.41
N VAL A 409 9.69 0.62 -33.23
CA VAL A 409 10.42 1.85 -32.90
C VAL A 409 9.75 3.04 -33.57
N ILE A 410 9.52 4.10 -32.80
CA ILE A 410 9.12 5.42 -33.30
C ILE A 410 10.36 6.32 -33.31
N LYS A 411 10.56 6.99 -34.45
CA LYS A 411 11.57 8.03 -34.58
C LYS A 411 10.87 9.37 -34.45
N ALA A 412 11.24 10.10 -33.41
CA ALA A 412 10.83 11.47 -33.26
C ALA A 412 11.66 12.33 -34.22
N THR A 413 11.14 12.65 -35.39
CA THR A 413 11.81 13.57 -36.31
C THR A 413 11.50 15.00 -35.89
N ALA A 414 12.55 15.77 -35.59
CA ALA A 414 12.42 17.22 -35.49
C ALA A 414 11.89 17.75 -36.84
N THR A 415 10.71 18.36 -36.81
CA THR A 415 10.21 19.11 -37.98
C THR A 415 11.06 20.38 -38.09
N THR A 416 12.05 20.33 -38.97
CA THR A 416 12.90 21.49 -39.28
C THR A 416 12.08 22.61 -39.87
N GLY A 417 11.95 23.74 -39.16
CA GLY A 417 11.58 25.03 -39.78
C GLY A 417 10.21 25.60 -39.49
N ASP A 418 9.35 24.91 -38.76
CA ASP A 418 8.05 25.46 -38.37
C ASP A 418 8.06 25.94 -36.90
N LYS A 419 7.88 27.24 -36.68
CA LYS A 419 7.79 27.84 -35.34
C LYS A 419 6.54 27.44 -34.59
N ASP A 420 5.58 26.82 -35.28
CA ASP A 420 4.32 26.27 -34.74
C ASP A 420 4.32 24.75 -34.72
N ALA A 421 5.48 24.09 -34.92
CA ALA A 421 5.60 22.64 -34.90
C ALA A 421 5.18 22.09 -33.52
N ARG A 422 4.02 21.42 -33.53
CA ARG A 422 3.54 20.70 -32.34
C ARG A 422 4.50 19.56 -32.03
N PRO A 423 4.80 19.32 -30.75
CA PRO A 423 5.63 18.20 -30.36
C PRO A 423 5.15 16.89 -30.97
N VAL A 424 6.08 16.02 -31.31
CA VAL A 424 5.75 14.71 -31.90
C VAL A 424 4.82 13.94 -30.97
N SER A 425 3.72 13.46 -31.52
CA SER A 425 2.75 12.66 -30.77
C SER A 425 2.67 11.24 -31.32
N PHE A 426 2.49 10.29 -30.43
CA PHE A 426 2.23 8.90 -30.77
C PHE A 426 0.77 8.55 -30.50
N LYS A 427 0.15 7.84 -31.43
CA LYS A 427 -1.17 7.25 -31.24
C LYS A 427 -1.30 6.00 -32.10
N LYS A 428 -1.61 4.87 -31.47
CA LYS A 428 -1.96 3.60 -32.13
C LYS A 428 -3.14 2.97 -31.43
N ASN A 429 -3.88 2.12 -32.15
CA ASN A 429 -4.96 1.35 -31.55
C ASN A 429 -4.43 0.37 -30.49
N VAL A 430 -5.22 0.13 -29.46
CA VAL A 430 -4.95 -0.91 -28.46
C VAL A 430 -5.14 -2.30 -29.06
N PRO A 431 -4.42 -3.33 -28.57
CA PRO A 431 -4.57 -4.71 -29.04
C PRO A 431 -5.98 -5.29 -28.83
N SER A 432 -6.68 -4.86 -27.78
CA SER A 432 -8.07 -5.23 -27.46
C SER A 432 -8.74 -4.16 -26.60
N PRO A 433 -10.11 -4.13 -26.55
CA PRO A 433 -10.84 -3.14 -25.74
C PRO A 433 -10.82 -3.44 -24.25
N GLN A 434 -9.64 -3.34 -23.62
CA GLN A 434 -9.44 -3.45 -22.18
C GLN A 434 -8.56 -2.30 -21.67
N ASP A 435 -8.13 -2.33 -20.42
CA ASP A 435 -7.12 -1.43 -19.90
C ASP A 435 -5.70 -1.85 -20.34
N TRP A 436 -4.82 -0.88 -20.53
CA TRP A 436 -3.46 -1.10 -21.03
C TRP A 436 -2.46 -0.17 -20.35
N VAL A 437 -1.22 -0.65 -20.22
CA VAL A 437 -0.07 0.21 -19.98
C VAL A 437 0.73 0.32 -21.26
N LEU A 438 0.83 1.52 -21.80
CA LEU A 438 1.73 1.81 -22.90
C LEU A 438 3.08 2.21 -22.32
N VAL A 439 4.14 1.53 -22.75
CA VAL A 439 5.50 1.84 -22.36
C VAL A 439 6.29 2.31 -23.58
N LEU A 440 6.98 3.43 -23.41
CA LEU A 440 7.95 3.94 -24.37
C LEU A 440 9.31 3.96 -23.66
N GLU A 441 10.28 3.27 -24.21
CA GLU A 441 11.64 3.22 -23.68
C GLU A 441 12.64 3.65 -24.74
N LYS A 442 13.65 4.43 -24.33
CA LYS A 442 14.71 4.92 -25.24
C LYS A 442 15.47 3.76 -25.84
N VAL A 443 15.62 3.75 -27.17
CA VAL A 443 16.47 2.78 -27.88
C VAL A 443 17.94 3.06 -27.58
N GLY A 444 18.72 2.02 -27.28
CA GLY A 444 20.17 2.12 -27.11
C GLY A 444 20.63 2.42 -25.68
N LYS A 445 20.00 1.79 -24.69
CA LYS A 445 20.61 1.62 -23.35
C LYS A 445 21.54 0.44 -23.33
#